data_ca22d74776a638396978371095893b3c
#
_entry.id   ca22d74776a638396978371095893b3c
#
_cell.length_a   1.000
_cell.length_b   1.000
_cell.length_c   1.000
_cell.angle_alpha   90.00
_cell.angle_beta   90.00
_cell.angle_gamma   90.00
#
_symmetry.space_group_name_H-M   'P 1'
#
loop_
_entity.id
_entity.type
_entity.pdbx_description
1 polymer ?
#
loop_
_entity_poly.entity_id
_entity_poly.type
_entity_poly.pdbx_seq_one_letter_code
_entity_poly.pdbx_strand_id
1 'polypeptide(L)'
;MDSLIVRPLNEDDYEQVLMEWWRQWGWRAPMRDFLPDNGKGGVMVLDGEVPVCAGFMYLTNSKVAWVDWIISNKEYTDRSGRKQAIKLLVDSLTNVCKKSGAKYAYALIKNESLIKTYEDVGYFKGDSYAHEMIKPL
;
A
#
# COMPACT_ATOMS: atom_id res chain seq x y z
N MET A 1 16.68 11.09 1.53
CA MET A 1 16.67 9.75 2.15
C MET A 1 17.29 8.77 1.20
N ASP A 2 18.61 8.75 1.18
CA ASP A 2 19.36 7.94 0.21
C ASP A 2 19.30 6.44 0.51
N SER A 3 18.87 6.10 1.72
CA SER A 3 18.81 4.70 2.15
C SER A 3 17.49 4.00 1.85
N LEU A 4 16.52 4.69 1.25
CA LEU A 4 15.22 4.07 0.93
C LEU A 4 15.34 3.11 -0.25
N ILE A 5 14.87 1.90 -0.05
CA ILE A 5 14.92 0.82 -1.03
C ILE A 5 13.52 0.26 -1.22
N VAL A 6 13.16 -0.01 -2.47
CA VAL A 6 11.87 -0.64 -2.82
C VAL A 6 12.14 -2.05 -3.29
N ARG A 7 11.41 -3.02 -2.76
CA ARG A 7 11.45 -4.39 -3.26
C ARG A 7 10.06 -5.00 -3.35
N PRO A 8 9.86 -6.01 -4.21
CA PRO A 8 8.60 -6.74 -4.21
C PRO A 8 8.38 -7.44 -2.86
N LEU A 9 7.11 -7.58 -2.48
CA LEU A 9 6.75 -8.42 -1.34
C LEU A 9 7.07 -9.87 -1.66
N ASN A 10 7.49 -10.63 -0.64
CA ASN A 10 7.76 -12.05 -0.78
C ASN A 10 6.82 -12.87 0.10
N GLU A 11 6.93 -14.18 0.00
CA GLU A 11 6.02 -15.11 0.66
C GLU A 11 6.03 -14.99 2.19
N ASP A 12 7.16 -14.61 2.77
CA ASP A 12 7.32 -14.54 4.23
C ASP A 12 6.81 -13.23 4.83
N ASP A 13 6.69 -12.18 4.02
CA ASP A 13 6.37 -10.85 4.53
C ASP A 13 5.03 -10.78 5.25
N TYR A 14 4.01 -11.46 4.75
CA TYR A 14 2.69 -11.40 5.36
C TYR A 14 2.74 -11.85 6.82
N GLU A 15 3.29 -13.03 7.10
CA GLU A 15 3.31 -13.59 8.44
C GLU A 15 4.36 -12.95 9.34
N GLN A 16 5.54 -12.67 8.80
CA GLN A 16 6.67 -12.22 9.61
C GLN A 16 6.71 -10.71 9.84
N VAL A 17 6.07 -9.92 8.98
CA VAL A 17 6.15 -8.46 9.05
C VAL A 17 4.77 -7.82 9.11
N LEU A 18 3.92 -8.09 8.12
CA LEU A 18 2.70 -7.31 7.93
C LEU A 18 1.64 -7.59 8.98
N MET A 19 1.48 -8.83 9.41
CA MET A 19 0.52 -9.16 10.47
C MET A 19 0.83 -8.39 11.75
N GLU A 20 2.09 -8.27 12.09
CA GLU A 20 2.51 -7.50 13.25
C GLU A 20 2.20 -6.01 13.08
N TRP A 21 2.40 -5.47 11.89
CA TRP A 21 2.09 -4.07 11.64
C TRP A 21 0.60 -3.76 11.80
N TRP A 22 -0.28 -4.58 11.25
CA TRP A 22 -1.72 -4.38 11.46
C TRP A 22 -2.07 -4.45 12.94
N ARG A 23 -1.47 -5.41 13.67
CA ARG A 23 -1.70 -5.53 15.10
C ARG A 23 -1.26 -4.28 15.85
N GLN A 24 -0.09 -3.71 15.50
CA GLN A 24 0.42 -2.49 16.14
C GLN A 24 -0.56 -1.32 16.03
N TRP A 25 -1.26 -1.21 14.91
CA TRP A 25 -2.26 -0.16 14.70
C TRP A 25 -3.62 -0.50 15.29
N GLY A 26 -3.80 -1.68 15.86
CA GLY A 26 -5.07 -2.14 16.40
C GLY A 26 -6.04 -2.54 15.30
N TRP A 27 -5.57 -2.88 14.14
CA TRP A 27 -6.39 -3.29 13.00
C TRP A 27 -6.34 -4.81 12.83
N ARG A 28 -7.46 -5.35 12.35
CA ARG A 28 -7.50 -6.75 12.00
C ARG A 28 -6.77 -6.97 10.69
N ALA A 29 -5.84 -7.91 10.66
CA ALA A 29 -5.15 -8.25 9.43
C ALA A 29 -6.15 -8.82 8.41
N PRO A 30 -6.12 -8.37 7.14
CA PRO A 30 -6.93 -9.01 6.12
C PRO A 30 -6.46 -10.45 5.91
N MET A 31 -7.36 -11.32 5.50
CA MET A 31 -6.99 -12.68 5.15
C MET A 31 -6.00 -12.64 3.98
N ARG A 32 -5.08 -13.59 3.97
CA ARG A 32 -4.04 -13.62 2.95
C ARG A 32 -4.60 -13.65 1.53
N ASP A 33 -5.68 -14.40 1.33
CA ASP A 33 -6.32 -14.50 0.02
C ASP A 33 -7.21 -13.30 -0.34
N PHE A 34 -7.41 -12.38 0.60
CA PHE A 34 -8.06 -11.09 0.32
C PHE A 34 -7.10 -10.14 -0.39
N LEU A 35 -5.81 -10.39 -0.27
CA LEU A 35 -4.76 -9.55 -0.84
C LEU A 35 -4.30 -10.10 -2.19
N PRO A 36 -3.82 -9.24 -3.10
CA PRO A 36 -3.36 -9.68 -4.42
C PRO A 36 -2.24 -10.70 -4.31
N ASP A 37 -2.25 -11.68 -5.20
CA ASP A 37 -1.24 -12.73 -5.27
C ASP A 37 -0.95 -13.35 -3.91
N ASN A 38 -2.01 -13.63 -3.16
CA ASN A 38 -1.96 -14.28 -1.85
C ASN A 38 -1.00 -13.57 -0.88
N GLY A 39 -1.03 -12.24 -0.88
CA GLY A 39 -0.23 -11.41 0.01
C GLY A 39 1.12 -10.98 -0.55
N LYS A 40 1.42 -11.28 -1.80
CA LYS A 40 2.68 -10.92 -2.45
C LYS A 40 2.54 -9.85 -3.52
N GLY A 41 1.32 -9.46 -3.85
CA GLY A 41 1.05 -8.56 -4.98
C GLY A 41 1.25 -7.09 -4.65
N GLY A 42 2.42 -6.74 -4.18
CA GLY A 42 2.76 -5.37 -3.84
C GLY A 42 4.23 -5.19 -3.60
N VAL A 43 4.60 -4.09 -2.96
CA VAL A 43 5.99 -3.77 -2.68
C VAL A 43 6.16 -3.31 -1.24
N MET A 44 7.39 -3.38 -0.77
CA MET A 44 7.80 -2.89 0.54
C MET A 44 8.88 -1.85 0.36
N VAL A 45 8.83 -0.80 1.19
CA VAL A 45 9.90 0.19 1.25
C VAL A 45 10.66 -0.01 2.56
N LEU A 46 11.99 -0.06 2.45
CA LEU A 46 12.87 -0.21 3.59
C LEU A 46 13.80 1.00 3.68
N ASP A 47 14.19 1.33 4.90
CA ASP A 47 15.26 2.28 5.17
C ASP A 47 16.49 1.45 5.57
N GLY A 48 17.40 1.24 4.62
CA GLY A 48 18.44 0.24 4.80
C GLY A 48 17.83 -1.14 4.94
N GLU A 49 17.99 -1.77 6.09
CA GLU A 49 17.41 -3.08 6.39
C GLU A 49 16.10 -3.00 7.18
N VAL A 50 15.66 -1.80 7.55
CA VAL A 50 14.48 -1.61 8.38
C VAL A 50 13.23 -1.45 7.52
N PRO A 51 12.26 -2.37 7.58
CA PRO A 51 11.01 -2.21 6.86
C PRO A 51 10.20 -1.03 7.38
N VAL A 52 9.74 -0.18 6.48
CA VAL A 52 9.01 1.06 6.84
C VAL A 52 7.55 0.99 6.50
N CYS A 53 7.22 0.56 5.29
CA CYS A 53 5.83 0.50 4.84
C CYS A 53 5.69 -0.48 3.68
N ALA A 54 4.44 -0.85 3.41
CA ALA A 54 4.11 -1.76 2.33
C ALA A 54 2.71 -1.42 1.80
N GLY A 55 2.44 -1.84 0.59
CA GLY A 55 1.14 -1.66 -0.04
C GLY A 55 0.95 -2.63 -1.19
N PHE A 56 -0.25 -2.64 -1.73
CA PHE A 56 -0.68 -3.65 -2.68
C PHE A 56 -1.30 -3.01 -3.91
N MET A 57 -1.23 -3.73 -5.02
CA MET A 57 -1.90 -3.33 -6.26
C MET A 57 -2.78 -4.46 -6.75
N TYR A 58 -4.02 -4.12 -7.03
CA TYR A 58 -4.98 -5.06 -7.59
C TYR A 58 -5.10 -4.79 -9.09
N LEU A 59 -4.72 -5.75 -9.90
CA LEU A 59 -4.93 -5.67 -11.35
C LEU A 59 -6.30 -6.24 -11.66
N THR A 60 -7.02 -5.57 -12.55
CA THR A 60 -8.36 -6.00 -12.92
C THR A 60 -8.40 -6.40 -14.38
N ASN A 61 -9.55 -6.88 -14.83
CA ASN A 61 -9.76 -7.18 -16.23
C ASN A 61 -10.24 -5.96 -17.04
N SER A 62 -10.15 -4.77 -16.44
CA SER A 62 -10.33 -3.50 -17.15
C SER A 62 -8.99 -2.76 -17.20
N LYS A 63 -9.01 -1.48 -17.56
CA LYS A 63 -7.79 -0.66 -17.55
C LYS A 63 -7.59 0.07 -16.21
N VAL A 64 -8.37 -0.29 -15.19
CA VAL A 64 -8.23 0.24 -13.83
C VAL A 64 -7.42 -0.73 -12.98
N ALA A 65 -6.43 -0.20 -12.26
CA ALA A 65 -5.75 -0.94 -11.20
C ALA A 65 -5.97 -0.20 -9.88
N TRP A 66 -5.99 -0.95 -8.78
CA TRP A 66 -6.16 -0.37 -7.45
C TRP A 66 -4.82 -0.36 -6.72
N VAL A 67 -4.49 0.76 -6.11
CA VAL A 67 -3.32 0.92 -5.24
C VAL A 67 -3.85 1.16 -3.84
N ASP A 68 -3.81 0.14 -3.00
CA ASP A 68 -4.52 0.17 -1.74
C ASP A 68 -3.84 -0.68 -0.66
N TRP A 69 -4.47 -0.78 0.50
CA TRP A 69 -3.97 -1.54 1.65
C TRP A 69 -2.57 -1.09 2.09
N ILE A 70 -2.38 0.23 2.13
CA ILE A 70 -1.13 0.81 2.62
C ILE A 70 -1.03 0.60 4.12
N ILE A 71 0.11 0.07 4.56
CA ILE A 71 0.38 -0.18 5.97
C ILE A 71 1.81 0.24 6.28
N SER A 72 2.04 0.80 7.46
CA SER A 72 3.36 1.23 7.89
C SER A 72 3.76 0.61 9.21
N ASN A 73 5.07 0.57 9.45
CA ASN A 73 5.66 0.10 10.69
C ASN A 73 5.51 1.21 11.74
N LYS A 74 4.66 0.99 12.73
CA LYS A 74 4.41 1.98 13.78
C LYS A 74 5.65 2.26 14.62
N GLU A 75 6.56 1.29 14.72
CA GLU A 75 7.80 1.43 15.47
C GLU A 75 8.88 2.24 14.74
N TYR A 76 8.69 2.51 13.46
CA TYR A 76 9.56 3.42 12.72
C TYR A 76 9.13 4.85 13.05
N THR A 77 9.89 5.54 13.91
CA THR A 77 9.46 6.79 14.53
C THR A 77 9.88 8.06 13.79
N ASP A 78 10.72 7.95 12.79
CA ASP A 78 11.09 9.10 11.94
C ASP A 78 9.91 9.48 11.06
N ARG A 79 9.17 10.52 11.47
CA ARG A 79 7.97 10.96 10.76
C ARG A 79 8.24 11.42 9.34
N SER A 80 9.33 12.19 9.17
CA SER A 80 9.72 12.69 7.85
C SER A 80 10.11 11.53 6.93
N GLY A 81 10.90 10.60 7.44
CA GLY A 81 11.30 9.41 6.70
C GLY A 81 10.12 8.52 6.34
N ARG A 82 9.16 8.35 7.26
CA ARG A 82 7.95 7.57 6.98
C ARG A 82 7.13 8.21 5.86
N LYS A 83 6.95 9.52 5.91
CA LYS A 83 6.19 10.25 4.89
C LYS A 83 6.82 10.09 3.52
N GLN A 84 8.14 10.22 3.44
CA GLN A 84 8.87 10.03 2.19
C GLN A 84 8.78 8.58 1.69
N ALA A 85 8.86 7.61 2.62
CA ALA A 85 8.75 6.21 2.28
C ALA A 85 7.36 5.86 1.73
N ILE A 86 6.30 6.38 2.34
CA ILE A 86 4.93 6.13 1.87
C ILE A 86 4.72 6.78 0.49
N LYS A 87 5.26 7.96 0.28
CA LYS A 87 5.19 8.62 -1.02
C LYS A 87 5.89 7.78 -2.10
N LEU A 88 7.07 7.28 -1.80
CA LEU A 88 7.81 6.41 -2.70
C LEU A 88 7.04 5.11 -2.96
N LEU A 89 6.42 4.55 -1.92
CA LEU A 89 5.60 3.35 -2.01
C LEU A 89 4.44 3.53 -2.99
N VAL A 90 3.65 4.58 -2.81
CA VAL A 90 2.48 4.84 -3.66
C VAL A 90 2.93 5.08 -5.11
N ASP A 91 3.98 5.85 -5.28
CA ASP A 91 4.52 6.13 -6.61
C ASP A 91 5.02 4.86 -7.30
N SER A 92 5.73 4.01 -6.57
CA SER A 92 6.26 2.75 -7.09
C SER A 92 5.13 1.79 -7.49
N LEU A 93 4.12 1.64 -6.65
CA LEU A 93 2.95 0.79 -6.95
C LEU A 93 2.23 1.31 -8.21
N THR A 94 2.06 2.61 -8.30
CA THR A 94 1.40 3.23 -9.45
C THR A 94 2.18 2.97 -10.73
N ASN A 95 3.50 3.06 -10.67
CA ASN A 95 4.36 2.80 -11.83
C ASN A 95 4.29 1.34 -12.28
N VAL A 96 4.22 0.40 -11.34
CA VAL A 96 4.04 -1.01 -11.68
C VAL A 96 2.69 -1.23 -12.36
N CYS A 97 1.63 -0.60 -11.88
CA CYS A 97 0.32 -0.66 -12.51
C CYS A 97 0.38 -0.16 -13.96
N LYS A 98 1.04 0.97 -14.18
CA LYS A 98 1.22 1.54 -15.50
C LYS A 98 1.95 0.58 -16.44
N LYS A 99 3.04 -0.01 -15.97
CA LYS A 99 3.82 -0.97 -16.74
C LYS A 99 3.03 -2.25 -17.03
N SER A 100 2.07 -2.58 -16.19
CA SER A 100 1.20 -3.74 -16.39
C SER A 100 0.03 -3.46 -17.36
N GLY A 101 -0.04 -2.26 -17.91
CA GLY A 101 -1.04 -1.91 -18.91
C GLY A 101 -2.25 -1.14 -18.39
N ALA A 102 -2.28 -0.78 -17.11
CA ALA A 102 -3.36 0.03 -16.57
C ALA A 102 -3.27 1.46 -17.10
N LYS A 103 -4.44 2.06 -17.34
CA LYS A 103 -4.55 3.46 -17.72
C LYS A 103 -4.99 4.35 -16.56
N TYR A 104 -5.59 3.76 -15.54
CA TYR A 104 -6.11 4.48 -14.38
C TYR A 104 -5.70 3.74 -13.12
N ALA A 105 -5.22 4.49 -12.12
CA ALA A 105 -4.96 3.97 -10.79
C ALA A 105 -6.03 4.51 -9.85
N TYR A 106 -6.52 3.68 -8.96
CA TYR A 106 -7.69 3.95 -8.14
C TYR A 106 -7.42 3.52 -6.70
N ALA A 107 -8.04 4.19 -5.73
CA ALA A 107 -7.89 3.83 -4.32
C ALA A 107 -9.08 4.34 -3.51
N LEU A 108 -9.36 3.68 -2.39
CA LEU A 108 -10.34 4.14 -1.41
C LEU A 108 -9.60 4.42 -0.10
N ILE A 109 -9.55 5.67 0.30
CA ILE A 109 -8.73 6.10 1.43
C ILE A 109 -9.55 6.98 2.37
N LYS A 110 -9.47 6.70 3.68
CA LYS A 110 -10.13 7.51 4.71
C LYS A 110 -9.18 8.47 5.40
N ASN A 111 -7.92 8.09 5.56
CA ASN A 111 -6.93 8.85 6.32
C ASN A 111 -6.51 10.10 5.54
N GLU A 112 -6.72 11.27 6.15
CA GLU A 112 -6.41 12.56 5.49
C GLU A 112 -4.94 12.70 5.12
N SER A 113 -4.04 12.23 5.97
CA SER A 113 -2.61 12.31 5.69
C SER A 113 -2.24 11.45 4.48
N LEU A 114 -2.83 10.27 4.38
CA LEU A 114 -2.60 9.37 3.26
C LEU A 114 -3.22 9.92 1.97
N ILE A 115 -4.39 10.54 2.04
CA ILE A 115 -5.01 11.22 0.89
C ILE A 115 -4.04 12.26 0.34
N LYS A 116 -3.44 13.07 1.21
CA LYS A 116 -2.46 14.06 0.80
C LYS A 116 -1.26 13.44 0.10
N THR A 117 -0.77 12.33 0.60
CA THR A 117 0.35 11.61 -0.01
C THR A 117 -0.01 11.15 -1.42
N TYR A 118 -1.21 10.61 -1.61
CA TYR A 118 -1.67 10.23 -2.95
C TYR A 118 -1.78 11.45 -3.87
N GLU A 119 -2.30 12.56 -3.36
CA GLU A 119 -2.37 13.79 -4.16
C GLU A 119 -0.98 14.27 -4.57
N ASP A 120 0.00 14.14 -3.70
CA ASP A 120 1.38 14.52 -3.99
C ASP A 120 1.99 13.73 -5.15
N VAL A 121 1.50 12.51 -5.40
CA VAL A 121 1.98 11.70 -6.51
C VAL A 121 1.05 11.73 -7.74
N GLY A 122 0.08 12.63 -7.75
CA GLY A 122 -0.72 12.90 -8.93
C GLY A 122 -2.15 12.39 -8.92
N TYR A 123 -2.61 11.80 -7.82
CA TYR A 123 -4.00 11.42 -7.68
C TYR A 123 -4.86 12.65 -7.38
N PHE A 124 -6.11 12.59 -7.73
CA PHE A 124 -7.08 13.63 -7.34
C PHE A 124 -8.34 12.98 -6.77
N LYS A 125 -9.04 13.73 -5.94
CA LYS A 125 -10.25 13.22 -5.29
C LYS A 125 -11.38 13.05 -6.29
N GLY A 126 -12.03 11.90 -6.22
CA GLY A 126 -13.28 11.64 -6.91
C GLY A 126 -14.45 11.72 -5.93
N ASP A 127 -15.40 10.81 -6.08
CA ASP A 127 -16.58 10.75 -5.23
C ASP A 127 -16.28 10.24 -3.83
N SER A 128 -17.10 10.63 -2.87
CA SER A 128 -17.03 10.12 -1.50
C SER A 128 -18.05 9.01 -1.31
N TYR A 129 -17.66 7.97 -0.57
CA TYR A 129 -18.54 6.83 -0.27
C TYR A 129 -18.63 6.65 1.24
N ALA A 130 -19.84 6.29 1.71
CA ALA A 130 -20.11 6.15 3.14
C ALA A 130 -19.76 4.78 3.70
N HIS A 131 -19.83 3.72 2.90
CA HIS A 131 -19.70 2.35 3.40
C HIS A 131 -18.94 1.46 2.44
N GLU A 132 -18.13 0.60 3.04
CA GLU A 132 -17.60 -0.58 2.38
C GLU A 132 -18.65 -1.68 2.48
N MET A 133 -18.84 -2.45 1.41
CA MET A 133 -19.79 -3.57 1.38
C MET A 133 -19.02 -4.84 1.08
N ILE A 134 -19.11 -5.84 1.95
CA ILE A 134 -18.41 -7.11 1.82
C ILE A 134 -19.38 -8.26 2.02
N LYS A 135 -19.24 -9.29 1.20
CA LYS A 135 -19.97 -10.54 1.38
C LYS A 135 -19.02 -11.70 1.13
N PRO A 136 -18.76 -12.54 2.14
CA PRO A 136 -18.03 -13.79 1.87
C PRO A 136 -18.85 -14.67 0.93
N LEU A 137 -18.17 -15.35 0.05
CA LEU A 137 -18.84 -16.18 -0.96
C LEU A 137 -18.63 -17.67 -0.67
#